data_444062a6bd26250a146dabffb9a6dab3
#
_entry.id   444062a6bd26250a146dabffb9a6dab3
#
_cell.length_a   1.000
_cell.length_b   1.000
_cell.length_c   1.000
_cell.angle_alpha   90.00
_cell.angle_beta   90.00
_cell.angle_gamma   90.00
#
_symmetry.space_group_name_H-M   'P 1'
#
loop_
_entity.id
_entity.type
_entity.pdbx_description
1 polymer ?
#
loop_
_entity_poly.entity_id
_entity_poly.type
_entity_poly.pdbx_seq_one_letter_code
_entity_poly.pdbx_strand_id
1 'polypeptide(L)'
;SWPVLKEALLALKDQENCDFGKHVIPYCFENDRRMFAYEFNGYWKDVGTLGSYWEANMELVDIVPEFNLYEEFWKIYTKTDAIPPQYIDESAKVTRCIIGEGTEIYGTVENSVIGSCVTIGEGAVVKDSIIMNGVTIEAGAYIEKGIIAENVKVGANAKLGVGEEAVNEMKPNIYAFGLVTIGENSVI
;
A
#
# COMPACT_ATOMS: atom_id res chain seq x y z
N SER A 1 3.19 26.09 18.92
CA SER A 1 4.01 25.82 20.12
C SER A 1 3.36 24.76 21.00
N TRP A 2 4.16 23.99 21.75
CA TRP A 2 3.65 22.92 22.61
C TRP A 2 2.64 23.40 23.67
N PRO A 3 2.83 24.52 24.39
CA PRO A 3 1.86 24.98 25.38
C PRO A 3 0.46 25.20 24.80
N VAL A 4 0.35 25.80 23.63
CA VAL A 4 -0.94 26.04 22.95
C VAL A 4 -1.58 24.73 22.50
N LEU A 5 -0.81 23.81 21.94
CA LEU A 5 -1.33 22.51 21.55
C LEU A 5 -1.80 21.70 22.76
N LYS A 6 -1.02 21.70 23.85
CA LYS A 6 -1.38 21.01 25.09
C LYS A 6 -2.69 21.57 25.68
N GLU A 7 -2.87 22.88 25.67
CA GLU A 7 -4.11 23.53 26.12
C GLU A 7 -5.31 23.07 25.29
N ALA A 8 -5.18 23.11 23.96
CA ALA A 8 -6.25 22.67 23.05
C ALA A 8 -6.61 21.18 23.26
N LEU A 9 -5.61 20.31 23.36
CA LEU A 9 -5.84 18.89 23.61
C LEU A 9 -6.48 18.60 24.97
N LEU A 10 -6.12 19.36 26.02
CA LEU A 10 -6.74 19.22 27.31
C LEU A 10 -8.18 19.76 27.33
N ALA A 11 -8.46 20.83 26.60
CA ALA A 11 -9.82 21.35 26.47
C ALA A 11 -10.75 20.38 25.70
N LEU A 12 -10.19 19.64 24.75
CA LEU A 12 -10.92 18.68 23.91
C LEU A 12 -10.78 17.23 24.40
N LYS A 13 -10.26 16.98 25.61
CA LYS A 13 -9.98 15.63 26.12
C LYS A 13 -11.20 14.69 26.14
N ASP A 14 -12.39 15.27 26.36
CA ASP A 14 -13.67 14.54 26.46
C ASP A 14 -14.39 14.47 25.09
N GLN A 15 -13.79 15.05 24.03
CA GLN A 15 -14.31 14.98 22.67
C GLN A 15 -14.10 13.58 22.10
N GLU A 16 -15.17 12.85 21.83
CA GLU A 16 -15.13 11.55 21.17
C GLU A 16 -14.55 11.68 19.74
N ASN A 17 -13.64 10.79 19.40
CA ASN A 17 -12.95 10.79 18.09
C ASN A 17 -12.30 12.14 17.75
N CYS A 18 -11.59 12.73 18.72
CA CYS A 18 -10.92 14.01 18.54
C CYS A 18 -9.94 13.98 17.35
N ASP A 19 -10.15 14.88 16.40
CA ASP A 19 -9.42 15.00 15.15
C ASP A 19 -8.80 16.40 15.03
N PHE A 20 -7.58 16.49 14.50
CA PHE A 20 -6.87 17.76 14.37
C PHE A 20 -7.61 18.75 13.45
N GLY A 21 -8.04 18.28 12.27
CA GLY A 21 -8.71 19.11 11.27
C GLY A 21 -10.10 19.57 11.70
N LYS A 22 -10.84 18.66 12.35
CA LYS A 22 -12.25 18.90 12.72
C LYS A 22 -12.43 19.58 14.07
N HIS A 23 -11.48 19.40 15.00
CA HIS A 23 -11.66 19.84 16.38
C HIS A 23 -10.53 20.74 16.87
N VAL A 24 -9.25 20.32 16.76
CA VAL A 24 -8.11 21.05 17.36
C VAL A 24 -7.83 22.35 16.61
N ILE A 25 -7.82 22.33 15.29
CA ILE A 25 -7.60 23.54 14.48
C ILE A 25 -8.74 24.54 14.65
N PRO A 26 -10.04 24.15 14.52
CA PRO A 26 -11.15 25.05 14.82
C PRO A 26 -11.12 25.62 16.24
N TYR A 27 -10.87 24.78 17.25
CA TYR A 27 -10.72 25.27 18.63
C TYR A 27 -9.66 26.37 18.75
N CYS A 28 -8.49 26.18 18.16
CA CYS A 28 -7.44 27.20 18.17
C CYS A 28 -7.87 28.49 17.46
N PHE A 29 -8.64 28.37 16.38
CA PHE A 29 -9.15 29.49 15.61
C PHE A 29 -10.20 30.28 16.41
N GLU A 30 -11.13 29.60 17.04
CA GLU A 30 -12.19 30.17 17.87
C GLU A 30 -11.68 30.85 19.15
N ASN A 31 -10.50 30.42 19.62
CA ASN A 31 -9.83 31.00 20.79
C ASN A 31 -8.73 32.01 20.43
N ASP A 32 -8.83 32.66 19.27
CA ASP A 32 -7.95 33.73 18.80
C ASP A 32 -6.45 33.37 18.84
N ARG A 33 -6.10 32.09 18.66
CA ARG A 33 -4.71 31.67 18.58
C ARG A 33 -4.14 32.05 17.22
N ARG A 34 -2.94 32.66 17.22
CA ARG A 34 -2.25 33.00 15.98
C ARG A 34 -1.85 31.72 15.22
N MET A 35 -2.48 31.48 14.09
CA MET A 35 -2.24 30.33 13.24
C MET A 35 -1.61 30.77 11.93
N PHE A 36 -0.66 29.97 11.45
CA PHE A 36 0.05 30.20 10.21
C PHE A 36 0.05 28.90 9.40
N ALA A 37 -0.21 29.01 8.12
CA ALA A 37 -0.01 27.92 7.17
C ALA A 37 1.46 27.92 6.71
N TYR A 38 2.07 26.75 6.70
CA TYR A 38 3.37 26.52 6.10
C TYR A 38 3.17 25.70 4.84
N GLU A 39 3.55 26.26 3.70
CA GLU A 39 3.53 25.55 2.42
C GLU A 39 4.68 24.57 2.36
N PHE A 40 4.38 23.29 2.26
CA PHE A 40 5.36 22.22 2.14
C PHE A 40 5.54 21.85 0.66
N ASN A 41 6.76 22.02 0.14
CA ASN A 41 7.10 21.75 -1.26
C ASN A 41 7.80 20.38 -1.46
N GLY A 42 7.55 19.41 -0.59
CA GLY A 42 8.07 18.05 -0.71
C GLY A 42 6.98 17.06 -1.12
N TYR A 43 7.38 15.80 -1.28
CA TYR A 43 6.43 14.73 -1.49
C TYR A 43 5.49 14.57 -0.29
N TRP A 44 4.20 14.59 -0.54
CA TRP A 44 3.16 14.29 0.43
C TRP A 44 1.98 13.63 -0.27
N LYS A 45 1.51 12.49 0.24
CA LYS A 45 0.35 11.79 -0.30
C LYS A 45 -0.53 11.27 0.84
N ASP A 46 -1.82 11.53 0.73
CA ASP A 46 -2.83 10.95 1.62
C ASP A 46 -3.27 9.60 1.08
N VAL A 47 -3.03 8.53 1.85
CA VAL A 47 -3.38 7.15 1.49
C VAL A 47 -4.65 6.66 2.19
N GLY A 48 -5.60 7.56 2.42
CA GLY A 48 -6.86 7.29 3.11
C GLY A 48 -7.86 6.40 2.34
N THR A 49 -7.59 6.04 1.09
CA THR A 49 -8.42 5.13 0.29
C THR A 49 -7.58 4.02 -0.34
N LEU A 50 -8.23 2.91 -0.75
CA LEU A 50 -7.55 1.81 -1.47
C LEU A 50 -6.92 2.29 -2.78
N GLY A 51 -7.59 3.19 -3.49
CA GLY A 51 -7.05 3.78 -4.72
C GLY A 51 -5.79 4.59 -4.48
N SER A 52 -5.79 5.52 -3.52
CA SER A 52 -4.61 6.31 -3.18
C SER A 52 -3.46 5.46 -2.61
N TYR A 53 -3.78 4.39 -1.88
CA TYR A 53 -2.78 3.42 -1.42
C TYR A 53 -2.14 2.67 -2.60
N TRP A 54 -2.95 2.20 -3.55
CA TRP A 54 -2.46 1.55 -4.76
C TRP A 54 -1.59 2.50 -5.59
N GLU A 55 -2.06 3.70 -5.86
CA GLU A 55 -1.30 4.72 -6.60
C GLU A 55 0.04 5.04 -5.94
N ALA A 56 0.07 5.25 -4.62
CA ALA A 56 1.31 5.53 -3.89
C ALA A 56 2.34 4.41 -4.03
N ASN A 57 1.89 3.14 -4.08
CA ASN A 57 2.78 2.01 -4.31
C ASN A 57 3.24 1.92 -5.76
N MET A 58 2.37 2.22 -6.73
CA MET A 58 2.75 2.21 -8.15
C MET A 58 3.73 3.35 -8.49
N GLU A 59 3.67 4.47 -7.83
CA GLU A 59 4.68 5.53 -7.96
C GLU A 59 6.10 5.07 -7.57
N LEU A 60 6.23 4.11 -6.66
CA LEU A 60 7.53 3.58 -6.24
C LEU A 60 8.23 2.73 -7.32
N VAL A 61 7.49 2.16 -8.26
CA VAL A 61 8.07 1.34 -9.34
C VAL A 61 8.50 2.16 -10.56
N ASP A 62 8.34 3.47 -10.53
CA ASP A 62 8.84 4.36 -11.56
C ASP A 62 10.37 4.39 -11.58
N ILE A 63 10.93 4.70 -12.75
CA ILE A 63 12.40 4.75 -12.96
C ILE A 63 13.07 5.76 -12.02
N VAL A 64 12.40 6.89 -11.79
CA VAL A 64 12.83 7.92 -10.84
C VAL A 64 11.62 8.27 -9.99
N PRO A 65 11.35 7.52 -8.92
CA PRO A 65 10.22 7.81 -8.06
C PRO A 65 10.42 9.16 -7.36
N GLU A 66 9.36 9.95 -7.26
CA GLU A 66 9.40 11.21 -6.52
C GLU A 66 9.69 10.98 -5.03
N PHE A 67 9.19 9.90 -4.48
CA PHE A 67 9.48 9.45 -3.11
C PHE A 67 10.61 8.42 -3.12
N ASN A 68 11.77 8.81 -2.58
CA ASN A 68 12.96 7.96 -2.53
C ASN A 68 13.00 7.13 -1.23
N LEU A 69 12.77 5.83 -1.32
CA LEU A 69 12.90 4.90 -0.19
C LEU A 69 14.36 4.69 0.27
N TYR A 70 15.34 5.04 -0.56
CA TYR A 70 16.77 4.79 -0.34
C TYR A 70 17.53 6.07 0.04
N GLU A 71 16.84 7.05 0.62
CA GLU A 71 17.45 8.31 1.06
C GLU A 71 18.54 8.06 2.12
N GLU A 72 19.79 8.39 1.78
CA GLU A 72 20.93 8.13 2.66
C GLU A 72 20.94 9.00 3.92
N PHE A 73 20.49 10.24 3.79
CA PHE A 73 20.56 11.24 4.87
C PHE A 73 19.31 11.22 5.76
N TRP A 74 18.25 10.58 5.30
CA TRP A 74 17.00 10.43 6.06
C TRP A 74 16.43 9.02 5.89
N LYS A 75 17.10 8.07 6.53
CA LYS A 75 16.75 6.66 6.42
C LYS A 75 15.40 6.36 7.05
N ILE A 76 14.59 5.60 6.33
CA ILE A 76 13.35 5.03 6.84
C ILE A 76 13.71 3.71 7.54
N TYR A 77 13.44 3.65 8.85
CA TYR A 77 13.69 2.45 9.65
C TYR A 77 12.41 1.65 9.81
N THR A 78 12.54 0.34 9.64
CA THR A 78 11.47 -0.61 9.89
C THR A 78 12.04 -1.86 10.56
N LYS A 79 11.17 -2.72 11.10
CA LYS A 79 11.58 -4.03 11.57
C LYS A 79 11.94 -4.89 10.35
N THR A 80 13.16 -5.43 10.34
CA THR A 80 13.62 -6.40 9.34
C THR A 80 13.92 -7.72 10.04
N ASP A 81 13.41 -8.81 9.50
CA ASP A 81 13.79 -10.15 9.90
C ASP A 81 14.98 -10.62 9.04
N ALA A 82 15.79 -11.55 9.52
CA ALA A 82 16.87 -12.13 8.74
C ALA A 82 16.30 -13.15 7.74
N ILE A 83 15.92 -12.65 6.57
CA ILE A 83 15.32 -13.43 5.48
C ILE A 83 16.36 -13.60 4.36
N PRO A 84 16.39 -14.74 3.63
CA PRO A 84 17.29 -14.91 2.50
C PRO A 84 16.96 -13.93 1.37
N PRO A 85 17.90 -13.67 0.45
CA PRO A 85 17.61 -12.90 -0.76
C PRO A 85 16.46 -13.53 -1.58
N GLN A 86 15.85 -12.73 -2.43
CA GLN A 86 14.87 -13.21 -3.40
C GLN A 86 15.50 -14.17 -4.42
N TYR A 87 14.73 -15.17 -4.85
CA TYR A 87 15.07 -16.08 -5.90
C TYR A 87 14.20 -15.79 -7.15
N ILE A 88 14.83 -15.63 -8.30
CA ILE A 88 14.16 -15.43 -9.59
C ILE A 88 14.61 -16.57 -10.51
N ASP A 89 13.66 -17.41 -10.92
CA ASP A 89 13.90 -18.55 -11.79
C ASP A 89 14.27 -18.13 -13.21
N GLU A 90 14.97 -19.00 -13.96
CA GLU A 90 15.37 -18.72 -15.33
C GLU A 90 14.19 -18.54 -16.30
N SER A 91 13.05 -19.14 -15.99
CA SER A 91 11.81 -19.01 -16.76
C SER A 91 11.00 -17.76 -16.41
N ALA A 92 11.30 -17.11 -15.28
CA ALA A 92 10.58 -15.95 -14.79
C ALA A 92 10.81 -14.70 -15.66
N LYS A 93 9.79 -13.84 -15.73
CA LYS A 93 9.87 -12.52 -16.38
C LYS A 93 9.50 -11.45 -15.38
N VAL A 94 10.46 -10.62 -15.02
CA VAL A 94 10.26 -9.55 -14.06
C VAL A 94 10.60 -8.20 -14.69
N THR A 95 9.66 -7.25 -14.63
CA THR A 95 9.83 -5.93 -15.24
C THR A 95 9.20 -4.86 -14.36
N ARG A 96 9.97 -3.83 -14.01
CA ARG A 96 9.53 -2.68 -13.20
C ARG A 96 8.87 -3.10 -11.88
N CYS A 97 9.59 -3.79 -11.02
CA CYS A 97 9.07 -4.31 -9.77
C CYS A 97 9.95 -3.94 -8.59
N ILE A 98 9.33 -3.76 -7.44
CA ILE A 98 9.99 -3.79 -6.14
C ILE A 98 9.68 -5.14 -5.52
N ILE A 99 10.72 -5.86 -5.06
CA ILE A 99 10.57 -7.24 -4.58
C ILE A 99 11.24 -7.37 -3.21
N GLY A 100 10.47 -7.85 -2.24
CA GLY A 100 10.94 -8.12 -0.88
C GLY A 100 11.82 -9.37 -0.79
N GLU A 101 12.58 -9.44 0.28
CA GLU A 101 13.47 -10.57 0.61
C GLU A 101 12.68 -11.87 0.79
N GLY A 102 13.30 -13.02 0.53
CA GLY A 102 12.70 -14.34 0.66
C GLY A 102 11.62 -14.69 -0.35
N THR A 103 11.42 -13.84 -1.36
CA THR A 103 10.41 -14.05 -2.40
C THR A 103 10.95 -14.94 -3.51
N GLU A 104 10.14 -15.90 -3.97
CA GLU A 104 10.46 -16.84 -5.05
C GLU A 104 9.54 -16.60 -6.26
N ILE A 105 10.13 -16.34 -7.44
CA ILE A 105 9.38 -16.02 -8.65
C ILE A 105 9.70 -17.02 -9.75
N TYR A 106 8.68 -17.76 -10.18
CA TYR A 106 8.71 -18.70 -11.30
C TYR A 106 7.80 -18.26 -12.47
N GLY A 107 7.05 -17.18 -12.29
CA GLY A 107 6.08 -16.65 -13.26
C GLY A 107 6.49 -15.29 -13.84
N THR A 108 5.48 -14.54 -14.28
CA THR A 108 5.63 -13.20 -14.83
C THR A 108 5.15 -12.16 -13.83
N VAL A 109 5.99 -11.14 -13.54
CA VAL A 109 5.64 -10.01 -12.67
C VAL A 109 5.97 -8.73 -13.39
N GLU A 110 5.00 -7.85 -13.53
CA GLU A 110 5.12 -6.59 -14.24
C GLU A 110 4.52 -5.45 -13.43
N ASN A 111 5.24 -4.33 -13.35
CA ASN A 111 4.79 -3.08 -12.74
C ASN A 111 4.12 -3.28 -11.37
N SER A 112 4.78 -4.01 -10.47
CA SER A 112 4.17 -4.47 -9.22
C SER A 112 5.09 -4.32 -8.01
N VAL A 113 4.48 -4.18 -6.84
CA VAL A 113 5.17 -4.18 -5.55
C VAL A 113 4.91 -5.51 -4.86
N ILE A 114 5.96 -6.28 -4.64
CA ILE A 114 5.92 -7.62 -4.05
C ILE A 114 6.59 -7.59 -2.68
N GLY A 115 5.86 -8.01 -1.66
CA GLY A 115 6.34 -8.12 -0.29
C GLY A 115 7.36 -9.23 -0.09
N SER A 116 7.68 -9.48 1.17
CA SER A 116 8.65 -10.53 1.55
C SER A 116 7.99 -11.92 1.65
N CYS A 117 8.78 -12.97 1.39
CA CYS A 117 8.33 -14.37 1.48
C CYS A 117 7.10 -14.68 0.60
N VAL A 118 7.00 -14.06 -0.55
CA VAL A 118 5.96 -14.35 -1.55
C VAL A 118 6.43 -15.45 -2.48
N THR A 119 5.51 -16.36 -2.85
CA THR A 119 5.78 -17.37 -3.89
C THR A 119 4.87 -17.13 -5.08
N ILE A 120 5.47 -16.99 -6.29
CA ILE A 120 4.74 -16.82 -7.54
C ILE A 120 5.05 -18.02 -8.43
N GLY A 121 4.06 -18.90 -8.61
CA GLY A 121 4.18 -20.18 -9.31
C GLY A 121 4.40 -20.07 -10.82
N GLU A 122 4.74 -21.19 -11.43
CA GLU A 122 5.01 -21.29 -12.86
C GLU A 122 3.80 -20.84 -13.71
N GLY A 123 4.05 -20.02 -14.71
CA GLY A 123 3.02 -19.50 -15.60
C GLY A 123 2.03 -18.54 -14.95
N ALA A 124 2.16 -18.26 -13.65
CA ALA A 124 1.38 -17.21 -13.02
C ALA A 124 1.77 -15.82 -13.54
N VAL A 125 0.81 -14.90 -13.57
CA VAL A 125 0.99 -13.54 -14.08
C VAL A 125 0.47 -12.55 -13.05
N VAL A 126 1.32 -11.62 -12.65
CA VAL A 126 0.97 -10.52 -11.72
C VAL A 126 1.31 -9.20 -12.40
N LYS A 127 0.30 -8.33 -12.54
CA LYS A 127 0.44 -7.02 -13.18
C LYS A 127 -0.21 -5.90 -12.35
N ASP A 128 0.43 -4.73 -12.37
CA ASP A 128 -0.10 -3.51 -11.75
C ASP A 128 -0.65 -3.74 -10.33
N SER A 129 0.03 -4.58 -9.54
CA SER A 129 -0.52 -5.13 -8.30
C SER A 129 0.40 -4.95 -7.10
N ILE A 130 -0.21 -4.95 -5.94
CA ILE A 130 0.46 -4.98 -4.64
C ILE A 130 0.20 -6.35 -4.02
N ILE A 131 1.27 -7.11 -3.82
CA ILE A 131 1.24 -8.43 -3.17
C ILE A 131 1.96 -8.31 -1.84
N MET A 132 1.25 -8.44 -0.73
CA MET A 132 1.81 -8.31 0.61
C MET A 132 2.58 -9.57 1.05
N ASN A 133 3.13 -9.54 2.25
CA ASN A 133 4.03 -10.57 2.74
C ASN A 133 3.36 -11.95 2.85
N GLY A 134 4.13 -13.02 2.59
CA GLY A 134 3.70 -14.39 2.82
C GLY A 134 2.61 -14.90 1.86
N VAL A 135 2.29 -14.17 0.80
CA VAL A 135 1.29 -14.59 -0.19
C VAL A 135 1.84 -15.72 -1.06
N THR A 136 1.00 -16.72 -1.31
CA THR A 136 1.29 -17.79 -2.27
C THR A 136 0.35 -17.68 -3.46
N ILE A 137 0.91 -17.53 -4.67
CA ILE A 137 0.18 -17.52 -5.94
C ILE A 137 0.56 -18.80 -6.69
N GLU A 138 -0.40 -19.70 -6.85
CA GLU A 138 -0.16 -20.99 -7.48
C GLU A 138 -0.04 -20.87 -9.02
N ALA A 139 0.39 -21.95 -9.64
CA ALA A 139 0.68 -22.01 -11.08
C ALA A 139 -0.50 -21.55 -11.95
N GLY A 140 -0.20 -20.77 -12.98
CA GLY A 140 -1.18 -20.31 -13.98
C GLY A 140 -2.19 -19.28 -13.47
N ALA A 141 -2.12 -18.83 -12.23
CA ALA A 141 -3.00 -17.78 -11.71
C ALA A 141 -2.72 -16.43 -12.42
N TYR A 142 -3.74 -15.60 -12.56
CA TYR A 142 -3.65 -14.28 -13.16
C TYR A 142 -4.20 -13.22 -12.22
N ILE A 143 -3.38 -12.20 -11.96
CA ILE A 143 -3.75 -11.08 -11.08
C ILE A 143 -3.41 -9.77 -11.78
N GLU A 144 -4.39 -8.91 -11.94
CA GLU A 144 -4.22 -7.56 -12.48
C GLU A 144 -4.94 -6.53 -11.62
N LYS A 145 -4.27 -5.39 -11.35
CA LYS A 145 -4.79 -4.32 -10.50
C LYS A 145 -5.31 -4.83 -9.15
N GLY A 146 -4.50 -5.69 -8.51
CA GLY A 146 -4.82 -6.32 -7.24
C GLY A 146 -4.11 -5.69 -6.04
N ILE A 147 -4.78 -5.68 -4.90
CA ILE A 147 -4.19 -5.51 -3.58
C ILE A 147 -4.46 -6.81 -2.82
N ILE A 148 -3.44 -7.64 -2.70
CA ILE A 148 -3.53 -8.95 -2.06
C ILE A 148 -2.84 -8.85 -0.70
N ALA A 149 -3.64 -8.95 0.37
CA ALA A 149 -3.16 -8.81 1.74
C ALA A 149 -2.31 -9.99 2.20
N GLU A 150 -1.79 -9.91 3.41
CA GLU A 150 -0.82 -10.86 3.95
C GLU A 150 -1.37 -12.29 4.05
N ASN A 151 -0.48 -13.26 3.80
CA ASN A 151 -0.74 -14.70 3.94
C ASN A 151 -1.93 -15.23 3.11
N VAL A 152 -2.30 -14.54 2.04
CA VAL A 152 -3.33 -15.02 1.12
C VAL A 152 -2.78 -16.16 0.26
N LYS A 153 -3.62 -17.15 0.01
CA LYS A 153 -3.34 -18.22 -0.94
C LYS A 153 -4.27 -18.09 -2.15
N VAL A 154 -3.68 -17.81 -3.31
CA VAL A 154 -4.38 -17.77 -4.60
C VAL A 154 -4.14 -19.10 -5.32
N GLY A 155 -5.21 -19.86 -5.53
CA GLY A 155 -5.14 -21.19 -6.13
C GLY A 155 -4.79 -21.19 -7.62
N ALA A 156 -4.44 -22.38 -8.12
CA ALA A 156 -4.00 -22.56 -9.49
C ALA A 156 -5.06 -22.12 -10.51
N ASN A 157 -4.62 -21.39 -11.54
CA ASN A 157 -5.46 -20.84 -12.60
C ASN A 157 -6.56 -19.86 -12.16
N ALA A 158 -6.55 -19.40 -10.93
CA ALA A 158 -7.45 -18.35 -10.47
C ALA A 158 -7.25 -17.08 -11.30
N LYS A 159 -8.32 -16.31 -11.52
CA LYS A 159 -8.27 -15.07 -12.29
C LYS A 159 -8.86 -13.93 -11.50
N LEU A 160 -8.04 -12.96 -11.15
CA LEU A 160 -8.38 -11.79 -10.37
C LEU A 160 -8.14 -10.51 -11.19
N GLY A 161 -9.08 -9.57 -11.14
CA GLY A 161 -8.98 -8.31 -11.86
C GLY A 161 -9.25 -8.42 -13.36
N VAL A 162 -9.93 -9.48 -13.81
CA VAL A 162 -10.32 -9.70 -15.21
C VAL A 162 -11.84 -9.73 -15.35
N GLY A 163 -12.34 -9.23 -16.47
CA GLY A 163 -13.78 -9.19 -16.76
C GLY A 163 -14.39 -7.81 -16.51
N GLU A 164 -15.71 -7.77 -16.37
CA GLU A 164 -16.44 -6.53 -16.08
C GLU A 164 -16.20 -6.10 -14.62
N GLU A 165 -16.05 -4.80 -14.43
CA GLU A 165 -15.83 -4.23 -13.09
C GLU A 165 -17.09 -4.44 -12.23
N ALA A 166 -16.93 -5.13 -11.11
CA ALA A 166 -17.97 -5.31 -10.13
C ALA A 166 -17.99 -4.13 -9.14
N VAL A 167 -19.04 -3.34 -9.15
CA VAL A 167 -19.22 -2.23 -8.21
C VAL A 167 -19.41 -2.78 -6.80
N ASN A 168 -18.70 -2.24 -5.81
CA ASN A 168 -18.92 -2.58 -4.41
C ASN A 168 -20.28 -2.03 -3.95
N GLU A 169 -21.26 -2.91 -3.75
CA GLU A 169 -22.62 -2.54 -3.36
C GLU A 169 -22.69 -1.92 -1.96
N MET A 170 -21.80 -2.30 -1.04
CA MET A 170 -21.81 -1.80 0.35
C MET A 170 -21.24 -0.38 0.49
N LYS A 171 -20.18 -0.07 -0.23
CA LYS A 171 -19.49 1.23 -0.15
C LYS A 171 -18.92 1.66 -1.51
N PRO A 172 -19.76 1.93 -2.50
CA PRO A 172 -19.33 2.19 -3.88
C PRO A 172 -18.37 3.38 -4.01
N ASN A 173 -18.56 4.42 -3.20
CA ASN A 173 -17.72 5.63 -3.24
C ASN A 173 -16.33 5.45 -2.59
N ILE A 174 -16.10 4.36 -1.87
CA ILE A 174 -14.81 4.10 -1.17
C ILE A 174 -14.02 2.99 -1.85
N TYR A 175 -14.69 2.02 -2.47
CA TYR A 175 -14.07 0.81 -2.99
C TYR A 175 -14.19 0.60 -4.51
N ALA A 176 -14.81 1.55 -5.23
CA ALA A 176 -15.01 1.46 -6.69
C ALA A 176 -13.85 2.11 -7.45
N PHE A 177 -12.64 1.50 -7.37
CA PHE A 177 -11.44 2.02 -8.03
C PHE A 177 -10.90 1.10 -9.14
N GLY A 178 -11.69 0.17 -9.63
CA GLY A 178 -11.22 -0.85 -10.59
C GLY A 178 -10.15 -1.77 -10.01
N LEU A 179 -10.08 -1.89 -8.68
CA LEU A 179 -9.09 -2.70 -7.98
C LEU A 179 -9.74 -3.95 -7.38
N VAL A 180 -9.05 -5.08 -7.47
CA VAL A 180 -9.38 -6.29 -6.72
C VAL A 180 -8.67 -6.25 -5.38
N THR A 181 -9.42 -6.40 -4.29
CA THR A 181 -8.85 -6.43 -2.94
C THR A 181 -9.20 -7.72 -2.22
N ILE A 182 -8.18 -8.40 -1.73
CA ILE A 182 -8.32 -9.66 -1.01
C ILE A 182 -7.78 -9.46 0.41
N GLY A 183 -8.63 -9.73 1.40
CA GLY A 183 -8.27 -9.63 2.81
C GLY A 183 -7.26 -10.70 3.26
N GLU A 184 -6.54 -10.40 4.32
CA GLU A 184 -5.51 -11.28 4.90
C GLU A 184 -6.02 -12.70 5.22
N ASN A 185 -5.12 -13.68 5.13
CA ASN A 185 -5.39 -15.10 5.43
C ASN A 185 -6.51 -15.76 4.60
N SER A 186 -6.91 -15.15 3.48
CA SER A 186 -7.93 -15.71 2.58
C SER A 186 -7.35 -16.79 1.67
N VAL A 187 -8.21 -17.72 1.24
CA VAL A 187 -7.91 -18.75 0.24
C VAL A 187 -8.92 -18.61 -0.90
N ILE A 188 -8.42 -18.54 -2.14
CA ILE A 188 -9.22 -18.29 -3.35
C ILE A 188 -8.89 -19.32 -4.41
#